data_228c6a9bb3eb2c8e3c835a5695a052a8
#
_entry.id   228c6a9bb3eb2c8e3c835a5695a052a8
#
_cell.length_a   1.000
_cell.length_b   1.000
_cell.length_c   1.000
_cell.angle_alpha   90.00
_cell.angle_beta   90.00
_cell.angle_gamma   90.00
#
_symmetry.space_group_name_H-M   'P 1'
#
loop_
_entity.id
_entity.type
_entity.pdbx_description
1 polymer ?
#
loop_
_entity_poly.entity_id
_entity_poly.type
_entity_poly.pdbx_seq_one_letter_code
_entity_poly.pdbx_strand_id
1 'polypeptide(L)'
;MNTWFECKIRYEKTMENGMNKKVTEPYLVDALSFTEAEARIIEEMTPFISGEFTVSDIKRANYSELFPCEEEAADRWFKCKLVFITLDEKSGAEKKTSTQVLVQAADLRDAVKNLDEGMKGTMADYQIASVAETAIMDVYPYSAEERTIDSIGENANSPVVRNFIQSLPEGCKTTITVGGKQVVVDKTGKDTVVTPQDKESDDIRGDD
;
A
#
# COMPACT_ATOMS: atom_id res chain seq x y z
N MET A 1 -11.17 2.94 4.73
CA MET A 1 -10.40 4.17 5.01
C MET A 1 -8.97 3.74 5.24
N ASN A 2 -8.07 4.17 4.36
CA ASN A 2 -6.66 3.82 4.48
C ASN A 2 -6.04 4.59 5.65
N THR A 3 -5.23 3.93 6.44
CA THR A 3 -4.52 4.57 7.54
C THR A 3 -3.04 4.61 7.22
N TRP A 4 -2.53 5.79 6.96
CA TRP A 4 -1.15 6.01 6.57
C TRP A 4 -0.24 6.20 7.77
N PHE A 5 0.94 5.59 7.69
CA PHE A 5 2.01 5.74 8.67
C PHE A 5 3.31 6.21 7.98
N GLU A 6 3.86 7.30 8.47
CA GLU A 6 5.19 7.76 8.09
C GLU A 6 6.23 7.03 8.94
N CYS A 7 7.03 6.18 8.30
CA CYS A 7 8.09 5.39 8.92
C CYS A 7 9.46 5.95 8.55
N LYS A 8 10.31 6.24 9.54
CA LYS A 8 11.67 6.72 9.32
C LYS A 8 12.66 5.58 9.46
N ILE A 9 13.34 5.29 8.36
CA ILE A 9 14.36 4.25 8.29
C ILE A 9 15.75 4.86 8.42
N ARG A 10 16.53 4.36 9.36
CA ARG A 10 17.91 4.77 9.57
C ARG A 10 18.84 3.66 9.15
N TYR A 11 19.79 3.98 8.25
CA TYR A 11 20.78 3.03 7.73
C TYR A 11 22.04 3.75 7.27
N GLU A 12 23.09 2.99 6.92
CA GLU A 12 24.31 3.53 6.34
C GLU A 12 24.26 3.46 4.82
N LYS A 13 24.32 4.64 4.18
CA LYS A 13 24.32 4.78 2.72
C LYS A 13 25.73 5.12 2.24
N THR A 14 26.23 4.38 1.25
CA THR A 14 27.48 4.71 0.59
C THR A 14 27.23 5.87 -0.39
N MET A 15 27.90 6.98 -0.15
CA MET A 15 27.83 8.18 -0.96
C MET A 15 28.69 8.03 -2.23
N GLU A 16 28.48 8.87 -3.23
CA GLU A 16 29.26 8.89 -4.48
C GLU A 16 30.80 9.01 -4.28
N ASN A 17 31.21 9.60 -3.18
CA ASN A 17 32.63 9.72 -2.78
C ASN A 17 33.18 8.46 -2.08
N GLY A 18 32.39 7.36 -2.00
CA GLY A 18 32.78 6.10 -1.35
C GLY A 18 32.70 6.11 0.17
N MET A 19 32.31 7.21 0.82
CA MET A 19 32.14 7.28 2.27
C MET A 19 30.76 6.80 2.69
N ASN A 20 30.70 6.05 3.77
CA ASN A 20 29.44 5.65 4.39
C ASN A 20 28.92 6.78 5.29
N LYS A 21 27.67 7.14 5.12
CA LYS A 21 26.97 8.13 5.92
C LYS A 21 25.68 7.54 6.48
N LYS A 22 25.44 7.77 7.77
CA LYS A 22 24.15 7.47 8.39
C LYS A 22 23.10 8.44 7.88
N VAL A 23 22.07 7.91 7.25
CA VAL A 23 20.92 8.65 6.74
C VAL A 23 19.66 8.21 7.46
N THR A 24 18.66 9.08 7.45
CA THR A 24 17.32 8.77 7.94
C THR A 24 16.34 9.24 6.88
N GLU A 25 15.65 8.30 6.27
CA GLU A 25 14.75 8.54 5.15
C GLU A 25 13.31 8.15 5.54
N PRO A 26 12.33 9.02 5.32
CA PRO A 26 10.93 8.73 5.60
C PRO A 26 10.26 8.03 4.42
N TYR A 27 9.44 7.04 4.74
CA TYR A 27 8.59 6.29 3.82
C TYR A 27 7.16 6.30 4.33
N LEU A 28 6.19 6.19 3.44
CA LEU A 28 4.77 6.14 3.80
C LEU A 28 4.23 4.73 3.56
N VAL A 29 3.59 4.16 4.57
CA VAL A 29 3.02 2.80 4.52
C VAL A 29 1.55 2.84 4.93
N ASP A 30 0.69 2.16 4.18
CA ASP A 30 -0.68 1.88 4.61
C ASP A 30 -0.70 0.66 5.54
N ALA A 31 -1.27 0.80 6.73
CA ALA A 31 -1.38 -0.27 7.71
C ALA A 31 -2.55 -0.03 8.66
N LEU A 32 -2.99 -1.09 9.34
CA LEU A 32 -4.07 -1.02 10.33
C LEU A 32 -3.56 -0.63 11.73
N SER A 33 -2.27 -0.87 12.00
CA SER A 33 -1.64 -0.61 13.30
C SER A 33 -0.17 -0.20 13.16
N PHE A 34 0.41 0.35 14.23
CA PHE A 34 1.85 0.66 14.29
C PHE A 34 2.72 -0.58 14.14
N THR A 35 2.32 -1.70 14.73
CA THR A 35 3.06 -2.97 14.64
C THR A 35 3.05 -3.52 13.21
N GLU A 36 1.93 -3.40 12.51
CA GLU A 36 1.84 -3.79 11.12
C GLU A 36 2.65 -2.86 10.22
N ALA A 37 2.60 -1.54 10.46
CA ALA A 37 3.40 -0.57 9.72
C ALA A 37 4.90 -0.85 9.86
N GLU A 38 5.36 -1.21 11.08
CA GLU A 38 6.75 -1.58 11.33
C GLU A 38 7.14 -2.87 10.57
N ALA A 39 6.30 -3.90 10.65
CA ALA A 39 6.56 -5.16 9.97
C ALA A 39 6.62 -4.98 8.45
N ARG A 40 5.66 -4.26 7.87
CA ARG A 40 5.60 -4.00 6.43
C ARG A 40 6.79 -3.18 5.94
N ILE A 41 7.14 -2.08 6.62
CA ILE A 41 8.27 -1.28 6.16
C ILE A 41 9.60 -2.03 6.25
N ILE A 42 9.76 -2.93 7.21
CA ILE A 42 10.95 -3.80 7.28
C ILE A 42 10.97 -4.76 6.09
N GLU A 43 9.84 -5.36 5.74
CA GLU A 43 9.70 -6.26 4.61
C GLU A 43 10.02 -5.55 3.29
N GLU A 44 9.44 -4.36 3.07
CA GLU A 44 9.66 -3.53 1.89
C GLU A 44 11.12 -3.07 1.75
N MET A 45 11.77 -2.70 2.86
CA MET A 45 13.14 -2.17 2.83
C MET A 45 14.23 -3.25 2.73
N THR A 46 13.95 -4.47 3.14
CA THR A 46 14.92 -5.58 3.15
C THR A 46 15.59 -5.82 1.78
N PRO A 47 14.88 -5.81 0.63
CA PRO A 47 15.52 -6.00 -0.67
C PRO A 47 16.35 -4.79 -1.15
N PHE A 48 16.10 -3.59 -0.63
CA PHE A 48 16.76 -2.35 -1.10
C PHE A 48 17.96 -1.94 -0.28
N ILE A 49 18.04 -2.33 0.99
CA ILE A 49 19.12 -1.92 1.90
C ILE A 49 20.07 -3.10 2.14
N SER A 50 21.29 -2.98 1.62
CA SER A 50 22.35 -3.94 1.91
C SER A 50 23.01 -3.58 3.25
N GLY A 51 22.69 -4.30 4.30
CA GLY A 51 23.25 -4.08 5.66
C GLY A 51 22.18 -3.90 6.72
N GLU A 52 22.60 -3.49 7.91
CA GLU A 52 21.68 -3.27 9.02
C GLU A 52 20.96 -1.93 8.88
N PHE A 53 19.66 -1.96 9.11
CA PHE A 53 18.82 -0.77 9.22
C PHE A 53 17.88 -0.86 10.42
N THR A 54 17.38 0.27 10.85
CA THR A 54 16.45 0.35 11.99
C THR A 54 15.28 1.27 11.66
N VAL A 55 14.09 0.90 12.10
CA VAL A 55 12.94 1.79 12.11
C VAL A 55 13.09 2.73 13.30
N SER A 56 13.41 4.00 13.04
CA SER A 56 13.75 4.97 14.09
C SER A 56 12.54 5.74 14.63
N ASP A 57 11.47 5.85 13.85
CA ASP A 57 10.26 6.59 14.20
C ASP A 57 9.09 6.10 13.34
N ILE A 58 7.90 6.01 13.90
CA ILE A 58 6.65 5.73 13.19
C ILE A 58 5.59 6.71 13.67
N LYS A 59 4.98 7.43 12.73
CA LYS A 59 3.91 8.39 13.02
C LYS A 59 2.71 8.14 12.13
N ARG A 60 1.52 8.33 12.68
CA ARG A 60 0.31 8.35 11.87
C ARG A 60 0.29 9.60 11.00
N ALA A 61 0.10 9.41 9.70
CA ALA A 61 -0.02 10.49 8.72
C ALA A 61 -1.49 10.67 8.31
N ASN A 62 -1.93 11.92 8.22
CA ASN A 62 -3.32 12.26 7.91
C ASN A 62 -3.44 12.65 6.43
N TYR A 63 -3.16 11.72 5.53
CA TYR A 63 -3.47 11.88 4.12
C TYR A 63 -4.80 11.17 3.84
N SER A 64 -5.74 11.88 3.21
CA SER A 64 -7.04 11.31 2.84
C SER A 64 -6.96 10.53 1.54
N GLU A 65 -6.07 10.94 0.64
CA GLU A 65 -5.93 10.35 -0.69
C GLU A 65 -4.51 10.52 -1.22
N LEU A 66 -4.11 9.62 -2.11
CA LEU A 66 -2.84 9.66 -2.82
C LEU A 66 -3.09 9.68 -4.32
N PHE A 67 -2.32 10.49 -5.02
CA PHE A 67 -2.30 10.58 -6.47
C PHE A 67 -0.91 10.17 -6.98
N PRO A 68 -0.68 8.87 -7.24
CA PRO A 68 0.56 8.41 -7.85
C PRO A 68 0.64 8.86 -9.32
N CYS A 69 1.85 8.95 -9.85
CA CYS A 69 2.13 9.29 -11.22
C CYS A 69 3.01 8.19 -11.85
N GLU A 70 2.66 7.74 -13.04
CA GLU A 70 3.41 6.70 -13.76
C GLU A 70 4.61 7.25 -14.58
N GLU A 71 4.79 8.57 -14.60
CA GLU A 71 5.91 9.19 -15.30
C GLU A 71 7.23 8.94 -14.55
N GLU A 72 8.26 8.44 -15.22
CA GLU A 72 9.59 8.18 -14.63
C GLU A 72 10.24 9.42 -13.99
N ALA A 73 9.90 10.61 -14.48
CA ALA A 73 10.40 11.88 -13.95
C ALA A 73 9.72 12.29 -12.63
N ALA A 74 8.59 11.67 -12.27
CA ALA A 74 7.82 11.98 -11.06
C ALA A 74 8.40 11.23 -9.85
N ASP A 75 9.56 11.67 -9.38
CA ASP A 75 10.33 11.04 -8.30
C ASP A 75 10.12 11.66 -6.91
N ARG A 76 9.21 12.65 -6.80
CA ARG A 76 8.96 13.40 -5.56
C ARG A 76 7.51 13.36 -5.15
N TRP A 77 7.30 13.50 -3.83
CA TRP A 77 5.98 13.54 -3.23
C TRP A 77 5.68 14.94 -2.67
N PHE A 78 4.53 15.48 -3.06
CA PHE A 78 4.05 16.79 -2.66
C PHE A 78 2.82 16.66 -1.78
N LYS A 79 2.87 17.29 -0.62
CA LYS A 79 1.71 17.42 0.27
C LYS A 79 0.88 18.62 -0.15
N CYS A 80 -0.35 18.36 -0.57
CA CYS A 80 -1.31 19.36 -0.97
C CYS A 80 -2.40 19.50 0.11
N LYS A 81 -2.63 20.73 0.58
CA LYS A 81 -3.74 21.03 1.49
C LYS A 81 -4.89 21.60 0.69
N LEU A 82 -6.00 20.89 0.70
CA LEU A 82 -7.26 21.27 0.07
C LEU A 82 -8.23 21.81 1.11
N VAL A 83 -9.01 22.82 0.75
CA VAL A 83 -10.10 23.36 1.55
C VAL A 83 -11.38 23.18 0.76
N PHE A 84 -12.23 22.28 1.21
CA PHE A 84 -13.57 22.09 0.66
C PHE A 84 -14.53 23.10 1.26
N ILE A 85 -15.35 23.70 0.40
CA ILE A 85 -16.38 24.68 0.77
C ILE A 85 -17.74 23.99 0.59
N THR A 86 -18.43 23.76 1.68
CA THR A 86 -19.78 23.17 1.70
C THR A 86 -20.76 24.15 2.30
N LEU A 87 -21.98 24.21 1.77
CA LEU A 87 -23.07 25.00 2.33
C LEU A 87 -23.86 24.15 3.32
N ASP A 88 -24.06 24.66 4.51
CA ASP A 88 -24.97 24.04 5.48
C ASP A 88 -26.41 24.32 5.04
N GLU A 89 -27.15 23.27 4.70
CA GLU A 89 -28.52 23.36 4.18
C GLU A 89 -29.50 24.05 5.14
N LYS A 90 -29.24 24.01 6.45
CA LYS A 90 -30.12 24.57 7.48
C LYS A 90 -29.85 26.05 7.77
N SER A 91 -28.58 26.43 7.77
CA SER A 91 -28.15 27.80 8.14
C SER A 91 -27.77 28.64 6.93
N GLY A 92 -27.54 28.05 5.75
CA GLY A 92 -27.00 28.73 4.57
C GLY A 92 -25.55 29.19 4.76
N ALA A 93 -24.89 28.81 5.86
CA ALA A 93 -23.53 29.21 6.16
C ALA A 93 -22.51 28.33 5.40
N GLU A 94 -21.44 28.96 4.92
CA GLU A 94 -20.31 28.23 4.34
C GLU A 94 -19.51 27.51 5.44
N LYS A 95 -19.36 26.20 5.28
CA LYS A 95 -18.48 25.36 6.11
C LYS A 95 -17.23 25.02 5.34
N LYS A 96 -16.05 25.34 5.90
CA LYS A 96 -14.75 25.03 5.33
C LYS A 96 -14.15 23.83 6.03
N THR A 97 -13.85 22.78 5.27
CA THR A 97 -13.19 21.57 5.78
C THR A 97 -11.84 21.41 5.08
N SER A 98 -10.76 21.28 5.84
CA SER A 98 -9.44 21.11 5.26
C SER A 98 -9.03 19.66 5.24
N THR A 99 -8.46 19.24 4.13
CA THR A 99 -7.98 17.87 3.87
C THR A 99 -6.56 17.93 3.31
N GLN A 100 -5.76 16.90 3.58
CA GLN A 100 -4.43 16.77 3.02
C GLN A 100 -4.38 15.56 2.08
N VAL A 101 -3.84 15.77 0.89
CA VAL A 101 -3.58 14.72 -0.08
C VAL A 101 -2.10 14.71 -0.43
N LEU A 102 -1.61 13.57 -0.90
CA LEU A 102 -0.24 13.40 -1.34
C LEU A 102 -0.23 13.16 -2.84
N VAL A 103 0.60 13.91 -3.58
CA VAL A 103 0.67 13.87 -5.04
C VAL A 103 2.10 13.58 -5.46
N GLN A 104 2.29 12.61 -6.34
CA GLN A 104 3.58 12.31 -6.95
C GLN A 104 3.77 13.18 -8.20
N ALA A 105 4.93 13.81 -8.33
CA ALA A 105 5.24 14.69 -9.46
C ALA A 105 6.76 14.93 -9.58
N ALA A 106 7.19 15.43 -10.74
CA ALA A 106 8.56 15.84 -10.98
C ALA A 106 8.90 17.20 -10.35
N ASP A 107 7.94 18.11 -10.38
CA ASP A 107 8.07 19.44 -9.77
C ASP A 107 6.73 19.94 -9.21
N LEU A 108 6.78 21.15 -8.62
CA LEU A 108 5.60 21.76 -7.99
C LEU A 108 4.49 22.10 -9.00
N ARG A 109 4.83 22.41 -10.26
CA ARG A 109 3.82 22.73 -11.29
C ARG A 109 3.10 21.46 -11.74
N ASP A 110 3.87 20.39 -11.93
CA ASP A 110 3.31 19.08 -12.24
C ASP A 110 2.47 18.54 -11.08
N ALA A 111 2.89 18.80 -9.83
CA ALA A 111 2.10 18.43 -8.66
C ALA A 111 0.70 19.08 -8.67
N VAL A 112 0.60 20.36 -9.03
CA VAL A 112 -0.70 21.04 -9.17
C VAL A 112 -1.51 20.45 -10.32
N LYS A 113 -0.87 20.19 -11.47
CA LYS A 113 -1.53 19.60 -12.63
C LYS A 113 -2.06 18.18 -12.31
N ASN A 114 -1.21 17.33 -11.72
CA ASN A 114 -1.60 15.96 -11.33
C ASN A 114 -2.70 15.96 -10.27
N LEU A 115 -2.67 16.93 -9.34
CA LEU A 115 -3.74 17.14 -8.38
C LEU A 115 -5.06 17.50 -9.07
N ASP A 116 -5.05 18.47 -9.99
CA ASP A 116 -6.25 18.87 -10.72
C ASP A 116 -6.80 17.73 -11.60
N GLU A 117 -5.91 16.90 -12.14
CA GLU A 117 -6.31 15.70 -12.89
C GLU A 117 -6.92 14.64 -11.97
N GLY A 118 -6.33 14.35 -10.83
CA GLY A 118 -6.83 13.40 -9.85
C GLY A 118 -8.16 13.85 -9.24
N MET A 119 -8.37 15.14 -9.09
CA MET A 119 -9.61 15.72 -8.56
C MET A 119 -10.72 15.86 -9.62
N LYS A 120 -10.47 15.54 -10.90
CA LYS A 120 -11.50 15.54 -11.94
C LYS A 120 -12.65 14.59 -11.57
N GLY A 121 -13.86 15.11 -11.60
CA GLY A 121 -15.06 14.36 -11.23
C GLY A 121 -15.49 14.53 -9.78
N THR A 122 -14.73 15.21 -8.96
CA THR A 122 -15.17 15.62 -7.62
C THR A 122 -16.23 16.72 -7.76
N MET A 123 -17.44 16.47 -7.23
CA MET A 123 -18.56 17.42 -7.31
C MET A 123 -18.46 18.57 -6.29
N ALA A 124 -17.52 18.54 -5.39
CA ALA A 124 -17.35 19.53 -4.34
C ALA A 124 -16.39 20.65 -4.78
N ASP A 125 -16.76 21.90 -4.52
CA ASP A 125 -15.85 23.03 -4.71
C ASP A 125 -14.71 22.97 -3.71
N TYR A 126 -13.47 23.07 -4.20
CA TYR A 126 -12.29 23.07 -3.36
C TYR A 126 -11.32 24.19 -3.76
N GLN A 127 -10.49 24.58 -2.82
CA GLN A 127 -9.40 25.51 -3.01
C GLN A 127 -8.08 24.86 -2.59
N ILE A 128 -7.05 25.02 -3.40
CA ILE A 128 -5.69 24.60 -3.04
C ILE A 128 -5.10 25.66 -2.10
N ALA A 129 -4.98 25.32 -0.82
CA ALA A 129 -4.46 26.24 0.19
C ALA A 129 -2.93 26.24 0.25
N SER A 130 -2.29 25.09 0.00
CA SER A 130 -0.83 24.99 -0.08
C SER A 130 -0.40 23.73 -0.82
N VAL A 131 0.75 23.81 -1.47
CA VAL A 131 1.49 22.68 -2.05
C VAL A 131 2.92 22.77 -1.53
N ALA A 132 3.42 21.69 -0.95
CA ALA A 132 4.78 21.65 -0.40
C ALA A 132 5.43 20.29 -0.68
N GLU A 133 6.68 20.32 -1.14
CA GLU A 133 7.49 19.11 -1.29
C GLU A 133 7.70 18.44 0.08
N THR A 134 7.66 17.13 0.11
CA THR A 134 7.91 16.33 1.31
C THR A 134 9.26 15.63 1.21
N ALA A 135 9.76 15.15 2.32
CA ALA A 135 10.97 14.31 2.33
C ALA A 135 10.66 12.82 2.10
N ILE A 136 9.38 12.46 1.87
CA ILE A 136 8.96 11.07 1.66
C ILE A 136 9.66 10.54 0.42
N MET A 137 10.39 9.43 0.59
CA MET A 137 11.15 8.80 -0.48
C MET A 137 10.25 7.94 -1.36
N ASP A 138 9.37 7.15 -0.72
CA ASP A 138 8.43 6.31 -1.44
C ASP A 138 7.18 6.00 -0.60
N VAL A 139 6.16 5.45 -1.26
CA VAL A 139 4.86 5.15 -0.67
C VAL A 139 4.45 3.73 -0.98
N TYR A 140 4.14 2.96 0.05
CA TYR A 140 3.72 1.57 -0.02
C TYR A 140 2.23 1.45 0.35
N PRO A 141 1.33 1.54 -0.65
CA PRO A 141 -0.10 1.36 -0.41
C PRO A 141 -0.40 -0.08 -0.03
N TYR A 142 -1.46 -0.28 0.70
CA TYR A 142 -1.98 -1.61 0.96
C TYR A 142 -2.74 -2.09 -0.28
N SER A 143 -2.14 -2.97 -1.05
CA SER A 143 -2.89 -3.68 -2.08
C SER A 143 -3.48 -4.95 -1.48
N ALA A 144 -4.81 -5.01 -1.45
CA ALA A 144 -5.52 -6.24 -1.07
C ALA A 144 -5.22 -7.39 -2.07
N GLU A 145 -4.70 -7.06 -3.24
CA GLU A 145 -4.35 -8.01 -4.31
C GLU A 145 -2.91 -8.54 -4.17
N GLU A 146 -2.00 -7.81 -3.51
CA GLU A 146 -0.63 -8.29 -3.25
C GLU A 146 -0.54 -9.26 -2.06
N ARG A 147 -1.61 -9.46 -1.32
CA ARG A 147 -1.79 -10.71 -0.57
C ARG A 147 -2.28 -11.86 -1.47
N THR A 148 -2.05 -11.79 -2.75
CA THR A 148 -1.93 -13.02 -3.51
C THR A 148 -0.74 -13.77 -2.90
N ILE A 149 -1.02 -14.89 -2.45
CA ILE A 149 -0.29 -15.96 -1.79
C ILE A 149 1.10 -16.28 -2.45
N ASP A 150 1.56 -15.49 -3.39
CA ASP A 150 2.90 -15.56 -3.97
C ASP A 150 4.01 -15.14 -2.99
N SER A 151 3.68 -14.30 -2.00
CA SER A 151 4.58 -13.99 -0.87
C SER A 151 4.46 -14.98 0.29
N ILE A 152 3.43 -15.81 0.30
CA ILE A 152 3.25 -16.87 1.28
C ILE A 152 3.98 -18.10 0.77
N GLY A 153 5.28 -18.11 0.92
CA GLY A 153 6.23 -19.19 0.69
C GLY A 153 5.71 -20.46 0.00
N GLU A 154 6.51 -21.07 -0.84
CA GLU A 154 6.25 -22.27 -1.66
C GLU A 154 5.64 -23.48 -0.90
N ASN A 155 5.32 -23.30 0.38
CA ASN A 155 4.91 -24.40 1.25
C ASN A 155 3.55 -24.11 1.93
N ALA A 156 2.54 -24.92 1.60
CA ALA A 156 1.22 -24.91 2.23
C ALA A 156 1.25 -25.07 3.77
N ASN A 157 2.37 -25.49 4.35
CA ASN A 157 2.60 -25.60 5.78
C ASN A 157 3.26 -24.36 6.42
N SER A 158 3.47 -23.28 5.66
CA SER A 158 4.05 -22.08 6.25
C SER A 158 3.13 -21.52 7.36
N PRO A 159 3.70 -20.91 8.43
CA PRO A 159 2.88 -20.31 9.50
C PRO A 159 1.89 -19.29 8.99
N VAL A 160 2.21 -18.58 7.92
CA VAL A 160 1.39 -17.53 7.32
C VAL A 160 0.18 -18.12 6.59
N VAL A 161 0.37 -19.19 5.78
CA VAL A 161 -0.73 -19.93 5.15
C VAL A 161 -1.66 -20.51 6.22
N ARG A 162 -1.10 -21.07 7.28
CA ARG A 162 -1.87 -21.64 8.37
C ARG A 162 -2.70 -20.58 9.10
N ASN A 163 -2.12 -19.42 9.40
CA ASN A 163 -2.82 -18.31 10.03
C ASN A 163 -3.92 -17.76 9.13
N PHE A 164 -3.67 -17.64 7.82
CA PHE A 164 -4.68 -17.25 6.84
C PHE A 164 -5.85 -18.24 6.80
N ILE A 165 -5.56 -19.54 6.69
CA ILE A 165 -6.60 -20.59 6.72
C ILE A 165 -7.41 -20.53 8.02
N GLN A 166 -6.75 -20.27 9.17
CA GLN A 166 -7.46 -20.11 10.44
C GLN A 166 -8.36 -18.87 10.49
N SER A 167 -7.99 -17.79 9.80
CA SER A 167 -8.79 -16.55 9.76
C SER A 167 -10.03 -16.64 8.87
N LEU A 168 -10.13 -17.65 8.00
CA LEU A 168 -11.31 -17.86 7.16
C LEU A 168 -12.52 -18.22 8.02
N PRO A 169 -13.73 -17.70 7.66
CA PRO A 169 -14.96 -18.06 8.36
C PRO A 169 -15.24 -19.57 8.35
N GLU A 170 -15.84 -20.08 9.41
CA GLU A 170 -16.38 -21.45 9.44
C GLU A 170 -17.49 -21.59 8.39
N GLY A 171 -17.54 -22.74 7.72
CA GLY A 171 -18.52 -23.02 6.68
C GLY A 171 -18.15 -22.47 5.30
N CYS A 172 -16.97 -21.88 5.11
CA CYS A 172 -16.55 -21.42 3.80
C CYS A 172 -15.75 -22.48 3.02
N LYS A 173 -15.88 -22.40 1.70
CA LYS A 173 -15.04 -23.12 0.75
C LYS A 173 -14.45 -22.11 -0.22
N THR A 174 -13.13 -22.05 -0.33
CA THR A 174 -12.43 -21.10 -1.19
C THR A 174 -11.23 -21.74 -1.86
N THR A 175 -10.83 -21.21 -3.00
CA THR A 175 -9.62 -21.65 -3.69
C THR A 175 -8.55 -20.58 -3.50
N ILE A 176 -7.37 -20.99 -3.10
CA ILE A 176 -6.22 -20.14 -2.90
C ILE A 176 -5.06 -20.62 -3.77
N THR A 177 -4.18 -19.74 -4.17
CA THR A 177 -2.96 -20.11 -4.92
C THR A 177 -1.77 -20.05 -3.97
N VAL A 178 -1.02 -21.15 -3.83
CA VAL A 178 0.16 -21.25 -2.97
C VAL A 178 1.32 -21.77 -3.82
N GLY A 179 2.40 -20.98 -3.93
CA GLY A 179 3.56 -21.36 -4.74
C GLY A 179 3.21 -21.65 -6.20
N GLY A 180 2.30 -20.85 -6.80
CA GLY A 180 1.84 -21.05 -8.18
C GLY A 180 0.88 -22.22 -8.39
N LYS A 181 0.49 -22.95 -7.33
CA LYS A 181 -0.48 -24.05 -7.39
C LYS A 181 -1.80 -23.65 -6.75
N GLN A 182 -2.90 -23.99 -7.39
CA GLN A 182 -4.22 -23.78 -6.80
C GLN A 182 -4.50 -24.84 -5.74
N VAL A 183 -5.00 -24.39 -4.59
CA VAL A 183 -5.33 -25.22 -3.44
C VAL A 183 -6.74 -24.87 -2.98
N VAL A 184 -7.60 -25.87 -2.86
CA VAL A 184 -8.95 -25.70 -2.31
C VAL A 184 -8.89 -25.83 -0.80
N VAL A 185 -9.36 -24.81 -0.08
CA VAL A 185 -9.55 -24.82 1.37
C VAL A 185 -11.04 -24.99 1.65
N ASP A 186 -11.41 -26.06 2.32
CA ASP A 186 -12.79 -26.40 2.68
C ASP A 186 -12.93 -26.44 4.20
N LYS A 187 -13.67 -25.50 4.77
CA LYS A 187 -14.01 -25.39 6.20
C LYS A 187 -15.49 -25.73 6.47
N THR A 188 -16.15 -26.40 5.57
CA THR A 188 -17.58 -26.77 5.73
C THR A 188 -17.81 -27.96 6.66
N GLY A 189 -16.76 -28.75 6.94
CA GLY A 189 -16.77 -29.90 7.86
C GLY A 189 -16.15 -29.61 9.22
N LYS A 190 -16.05 -30.64 10.07
CA LYS A 190 -15.37 -30.55 11.38
C LYS A 190 -13.86 -30.36 11.26
N ASP A 191 -13.28 -30.75 10.12
CA ASP A 191 -11.86 -30.64 9.83
C ASP A 191 -11.64 -29.75 8.62
N THR A 192 -10.61 -28.91 8.66
CA THR A 192 -10.21 -28.09 7.51
C THR A 192 -9.46 -28.98 6.51
N VAL A 193 -10.02 -29.16 5.32
CA VAL A 193 -9.42 -29.95 4.25
C VAL A 193 -8.71 -29.02 3.25
N VAL A 194 -7.46 -29.30 2.97
CA VAL A 194 -6.61 -28.54 2.01
C VAL A 194 -6.21 -29.50 0.90
N THR A 195 -6.75 -29.33 -0.30
CA THR A 195 -6.54 -30.22 -1.44
C THR A 195 -5.90 -29.47 -2.61
N PRO A 196 -4.76 -29.95 -3.17
CA PRO A 196 -4.23 -29.39 -4.41
C PRO A 196 -5.22 -29.60 -5.56
N GLN A 197 -5.44 -28.60 -6.40
CA GLN A 197 -6.11 -28.80 -7.70
C GLN A 197 -5.05 -29.16 -8.73
N ASP A 198 -5.02 -30.40 -9.14
CA ASP A 198 -4.32 -30.81 -10.36
C ASP A 198 -5.11 -30.25 -11.55
N LYS A 199 -4.42 -29.61 -12.50
CA LYS A 199 -5.05 -29.26 -13.78
C LYS A 199 -5.49 -30.59 -14.45
N GLU A 200 -6.80 -30.79 -14.60
CA GLU A 200 -7.31 -31.78 -15.53
C GLU A 200 -6.73 -31.49 -16.91
N SER A 201 -5.93 -32.41 -17.40
CA SER A 201 -5.51 -32.42 -18.78
C SER A 201 -6.77 -32.64 -19.64
N ASP A 202 -7.16 -31.67 -20.43
CA ASP A 202 -8.10 -31.82 -21.52
C ASP A 202 -7.50 -32.85 -22.51
N ASP A 203 -7.86 -34.08 -22.32
CA ASP A 203 -7.64 -35.17 -23.27
C ASP A 203 -8.66 -34.97 -24.39
N ILE A 204 -8.29 -34.22 -25.40
CA ILE A 204 -9.00 -34.15 -26.67
C ILE A 204 -8.81 -35.52 -27.34
N ARG A 205 -9.74 -36.43 -27.10
CA ARG A 205 -9.92 -37.57 -27.99
C ARG A 205 -10.54 -37.08 -29.29
N GLY A 206 -9.72 -37.01 -30.33
CA GLY A 206 -10.22 -37.04 -31.67
C GLY A 206 -10.83 -38.40 -31.93
N ASP A 207 -12.05 -38.41 -32.38
CA ASP A 207 -12.65 -39.52 -33.09
C ASP A 207 -12.72 -39.21 -34.58
N ASP A 208 -12.29 -40.21 -35.35
CA ASP A 208 -12.32 -40.31 -36.82
C ASP A 208 -13.69 -40.02 -37.44
#